data_7fc720af6829120d20b5c34c065ed8e9
#
_entry.id   7fc720af6829120d20b5c34c065ed8e9
#
_cell.length_a   1.000
_cell.length_b   1.000
_cell.length_c   1.000
_cell.angle_alpha   90.00
_cell.angle_beta   90.00
_cell.angle_gamma   90.00
#
_symmetry.space_group_name_H-M   'P 1'
#
loop_
_entity.id
_entity.type
_entity.pdbx_description
1 polymer ?
#
loop_
_entity_poly.entity_id
_entity_poly.type
_entity_poly.pdbx_seq_one_letter_code
_entity_poly.pdbx_strand_id
1 'polypeptide(L)'
;MIYLVVLLILAIVLFSIRYSWWRKNISYSYARVLMYHMINEHLPKNKSKFNRLRVKTNEFEKQLIWLKKNNFQSFTLSELVNLEQIPEKSVVITFDDGYEDNFTNAFPLLKKYGFKATIYIVLNRFEQNWATDKDLNQSSNELNNEKMLSNEQIKEMIDSGLIEIGSHTLDHVNLPKLSNEEKIRQIKESKEKIEEIFNITCNSFAYPFGFFDKDSVKIVEDLSYTNATTTVNGVFDKTKYSNFEIPRIMISGRQGLFSFILKMKKGRNR
;
A
#
# COMPACT_ATOMS: atom_id res chain seq x y z
N MET A 1 28.38 -35.94 15.37
CA MET A 1 26.97 -36.21 14.97
C MET A 1 25.97 -35.39 15.77
N ILE A 2 26.01 -35.39 17.11
CA ILE A 2 25.07 -34.61 17.97
C ILE A 2 25.09 -33.12 17.68
N TYR A 3 26.24 -32.47 17.51
CA TYR A 3 26.31 -31.02 17.20
C TYR A 3 25.65 -30.64 15.87
N LEU A 4 25.76 -31.48 14.84
CA LEU A 4 25.07 -31.27 13.55
C LEU A 4 23.55 -31.33 13.69
N VAL A 5 23.05 -32.26 14.50
CA VAL A 5 21.60 -32.38 14.76
C VAL A 5 21.10 -31.18 15.52
N VAL A 6 21.83 -30.72 16.55
CA VAL A 6 21.48 -29.50 17.31
C VAL A 6 21.45 -28.25 16.43
N LEU A 7 22.46 -28.08 15.56
CA LEU A 7 22.51 -26.96 14.61
C LEU A 7 21.34 -27.00 13.62
N LEU A 8 20.95 -28.18 13.12
CA LEU A 8 19.82 -28.34 12.23
C LEU A 8 18.50 -27.97 12.91
N ILE A 9 18.29 -28.46 14.14
CA ILE A 9 17.10 -28.11 14.94
C ILE A 9 17.03 -26.61 15.16
N LEU A 10 18.15 -25.98 15.56
CA LEU A 10 18.22 -24.54 15.78
C LEU A 10 17.88 -23.77 14.48
N ALA A 11 18.42 -24.19 13.34
CA ALA A 11 18.13 -23.59 12.03
C ALA A 11 16.64 -23.71 11.69
N ILE A 12 16.02 -24.89 11.92
CA ILE A 12 14.58 -25.11 11.70
C ILE A 12 13.74 -24.20 12.63
N VAL A 13 14.13 -24.09 13.90
CA VAL A 13 13.43 -23.22 14.86
C VAL A 13 13.52 -21.76 14.42
N LEU A 14 14.72 -21.25 14.10
CA LEU A 14 14.93 -19.90 13.64
C LEU A 14 14.17 -19.63 12.33
N PHE A 15 14.22 -20.54 11.38
CA PHE A 15 13.44 -20.48 10.14
C PHE A 15 11.93 -20.43 10.44
N SER A 16 11.48 -21.28 11.36
CA SER A 16 10.09 -21.34 11.77
C SER A 16 9.62 -20.04 12.44
N ILE A 17 10.40 -19.49 13.36
CA ILE A 17 10.12 -18.18 13.98
C ILE A 17 10.11 -17.08 12.90
N ARG A 18 11.07 -17.12 11.97
CA ARG A 18 11.22 -16.10 10.91
C ARG A 18 10.06 -16.09 9.91
N TYR A 19 9.54 -17.23 9.54
CA TYR A 19 8.58 -17.36 8.43
C TYR A 19 7.18 -17.81 8.85
N SER A 20 6.99 -18.34 10.05
CA SER A 20 5.70 -18.84 10.54
C SER A 20 4.98 -19.76 9.52
N TRP A 21 5.76 -20.57 8.79
CA TRP A 21 5.29 -21.37 7.65
C TRP A 21 4.26 -22.44 8.03
N TRP A 22 4.24 -22.90 9.26
CA TRP A 22 3.28 -23.90 9.81
C TRP A 22 1.87 -23.35 10.01
N ARG A 23 1.68 -22.04 10.01
CA ARG A 23 0.35 -21.46 10.24
C ARG A 23 -0.61 -21.83 9.11
N LYS A 24 -1.91 -21.99 9.43
CA LYS A 24 -2.96 -22.33 8.47
C LYS A 24 -3.05 -21.28 7.35
N ASN A 25 -3.26 -21.73 6.13
CA ASN A 25 -3.56 -20.84 5.01
C ASN A 25 -4.96 -20.24 5.15
N ILE A 26 -5.12 -19.01 4.70
CA ILE A 26 -6.42 -18.34 4.64
C ILE A 26 -6.97 -18.49 3.23
N SER A 27 -8.28 -18.74 3.11
CA SER A 27 -8.95 -18.91 1.82
C SER A 27 -8.66 -17.75 0.87
N TYR A 28 -8.51 -18.04 -0.40
CA TYR A 28 -8.40 -17.05 -1.45
C TYR A 28 -9.74 -16.40 -1.86
N SER A 29 -10.85 -16.77 -1.22
CA SER A 29 -12.12 -16.05 -1.34
C SER A 29 -12.09 -14.65 -0.74
N TYR A 30 -11.11 -14.37 0.14
CA TYR A 30 -10.87 -13.02 0.67
C TYR A 30 -9.82 -12.29 -0.16
N ALA A 31 -10.06 -11.02 -0.49
CA ALA A 31 -9.12 -10.25 -1.29
C ALA A 31 -7.82 -9.94 -0.55
N ARG A 32 -6.71 -9.94 -1.28
CA ARG A 32 -5.39 -9.49 -0.79
C ARG A 32 -5.17 -8.06 -1.25
N VAL A 33 -5.26 -7.12 -0.32
CA VAL A 33 -4.90 -5.72 -0.57
C VAL A 33 -3.46 -5.52 -0.13
N LEU A 34 -2.57 -5.32 -1.09
CA LEU A 34 -1.12 -5.24 -0.88
C LEU A 34 -0.71 -3.78 -0.75
N MET A 35 0.07 -3.46 0.29
CA MET A 35 0.57 -2.12 0.54
C MET A 35 2.06 -2.05 0.20
N TYR A 36 2.39 -1.26 -0.81
CA TYR A 36 3.73 -0.85 -1.21
C TYR A 36 3.91 0.66 -0.98
N HIS A 37 5.14 1.14 -1.12
CA HIS A 37 5.47 2.56 -1.20
C HIS A 37 6.39 2.76 -2.41
N MET A 38 7.69 2.49 -2.28
CA MET A 38 8.68 2.65 -3.35
C MET A 38 9.02 1.33 -4.04
N ILE A 39 9.19 1.37 -5.35
CA ILE A 39 9.76 0.27 -6.15
C ILE A 39 11.13 0.71 -6.65
N ASN A 40 12.14 0.57 -5.80
CA ASN A 40 13.48 1.08 -6.07
C ASN A 40 14.56 0.25 -5.37
N GLU A 41 15.82 0.43 -5.79
CA GLU A 41 16.95 -0.21 -5.16
C GLU A 41 17.18 0.31 -3.72
N HIS A 42 17.75 -0.54 -2.89
CA HIS A 42 18.10 -0.16 -1.52
C HIS A 42 19.25 0.84 -1.51
N LEU A 43 19.11 1.87 -0.72
CA LEU A 43 20.23 2.74 -0.36
C LEU A 43 21.18 2.04 0.61
N PRO A 44 22.47 2.44 0.66
CA PRO A 44 23.41 1.94 1.68
C PRO A 44 22.83 2.07 3.10
N LYS A 45 23.11 1.10 3.96
CA LYS A 45 22.52 1.05 5.33
C LYS A 45 22.82 2.28 6.18
N ASN A 46 23.95 2.92 5.95
CA ASN A 46 24.36 4.16 6.61
C ASN A 46 23.65 5.42 6.06
N LYS A 47 22.95 5.30 4.92
CA LYS A 47 22.23 6.40 4.26
C LYS A 47 20.72 6.27 4.38
N SER A 48 20.18 5.12 4.76
CA SER A 48 18.74 4.90 4.83
C SER A 48 18.30 4.01 5.99
N LYS A 49 17.33 4.51 6.74
CA LYS A 49 16.53 3.74 7.70
C LYS A 49 15.28 3.12 7.06
N PHE A 50 14.87 3.61 5.89
CA PHE A 50 13.59 3.32 5.24
C PHE A 50 13.66 2.29 4.10
N ASN A 51 14.78 1.56 3.95
CA ASN A 51 14.87 0.46 2.97
C ASN A 51 13.76 -0.60 3.10
N ARG A 52 13.03 -0.62 4.23
CA ARG A 52 11.84 -1.44 4.37
C ARG A 52 10.70 -1.02 3.44
N LEU A 53 10.65 0.25 3.03
CA LEU A 53 9.66 0.81 2.12
C LEU A 53 10.06 0.65 0.64
N ARG A 54 11.32 0.32 0.33
CA ARG A 54 11.86 0.16 -1.02
C ARG A 54 11.87 -1.31 -1.42
N VAL A 55 10.88 -1.75 -2.18
CA VAL A 55 10.88 -3.08 -2.81
C VAL A 55 11.69 -2.97 -4.10
N LYS A 56 12.70 -3.84 -4.24
CA LYS A 56 13.54 -3.82 -5.45
C LYS A 56 12.73 -4.13 -6.70
N THR A 57 13.02 -3.46 -7.80
CA THR A 57 12.29 -3.61 -9.07
C THR A 57 12.25 -5.07 -9.54
N ASN A 58 13.36 -5.80 -9.44
CA ASN A 58 13.41 -7.21 -9.79
C ASN A 58 12.58 -8.11 -8.86
N GLU A 59 12.47 -7.78 -7.57
CA GLU A 59 11.60 -8.53 -6.63
C GLU A 59 10.13 -8.23 -6.89
N PHE A 60 9.78 -6.99 -7.20
CA PHE A 60 8.42 -6.63 -7.59
C PHE A 60 8.01 -7.38 -8.87
N GLU A 61 8.87 -7.43 -9.89
CA GLU A 61 8.61 -8.20 -11.11
C GLU A 61 8.37 -9.70 -10.81
N LYS A 62 9.21 -10.32 -9.97
CA LYS A 62 9.01 -11.72 -9.54
C LYS A 62 7.67 -11.93 -8.83
N GLN A 63 7.23 -10.95 -8.04
CA GLN A 63 5.93 -10.99 -7.36
C GLN A 63 4.78 -10.95 -8.36
N LEU A 64 4.82 -10.04 -9.36
CA LEU A 64 3.83 -9.98 -10.44
C LEU A 64 3.79 -11.27 -11.26
N ILE A 65 4.95 -11.82 -11.62
CA ILE A 65 5.05 -13.12 -12.31
C ILE A 65 4.39 -14.23 -11.49
N TRP A 66 4.64 -14.24 -10.18
CA TRP A 66 4.03 -15.25 -9.30
C TRP A 66 2.52 -15.08 -9.22
N LEU A 67 2.01 -13.86 -9.07
CA LEU A 67 0.57 -13.56 -9.08
C LEU A 67 -0.07 -14.04 -10.37
N LYS A 68 0.52 -13.71 -11.54
CA LYS A 68 0.01 -14.13 -12.86
C LYS A 68 -0.01 -15.64 -13.02
N LYS A 69 1.09 -16.33 -12.66
CA LYS A 69 1.18 -17.81 -12.72
C LYS A 69 0.20 -18.53 -11.79
N ASN A 70 -0.27 -17.86 -10.73
CA ASN A 70 -1.24 -18.41 -9.79
C ASN A 70 -2.68 -17.93 -10.06
N ASN A 71 -2.93 -17.30 -11.22
CA ASN A 71 -4.23 -16.82 -11.69
C ASN A 71 -4.89 -15.81 -10.72
N PHE A 72 -4.10 -14.90 -10.14
CA PHE A 72 -4.67 -13.78 -9.42
C PHE A 72 -5.23 -12.74 -10.39
N GLN A 73 -6.43 -12.24 -10.09
CA GLN A 73 -7.08 -11.15 -10.81
C GLN A 73 -6.87 -9.85 -10.06
N SER A 74 -6.36 -8.82 -10.75
CA SER A 74 -6.15 -7.52 -10.14
C SER A 74 -7.32 -6.59 -10.40
N PHE A 75 -7.60 -5.77 -9.40
CA PHE A 75 -8.60 -4.71 -9.39
C PHE A 75 -7.97 -3.43 -8.85
N THR A 76 -8.51 -2.28 -9.22
CA THR A 76 -8.34 -1.09 -8.39
C THR A 76 -9.16 -1.26 -7.11
N LEU A 77 -8.92 -0.42 -6.09
CA LEU A 77 -9.67 -0.61 -4.85
C LEU A 77 -11.15 -0.29 -5.04
N SER A 78 -11.47 0.76 -5.78
CA SER A 78 -12.87 1.12 -6.08
C SER A 78 -13.57 0.04 -6.91
N GLU A 79 -12.90 -0.57 -7.88
CA GLU A 79 -13.47 -1.72 -8.59
C GLU A 79 -13.79 -2.86 -7.62
N LEU A 80 -12.85 -3.22 -6.73
CA LEU A 80 -13.04 -4.35 -5.81
C LEU A 80 -14.21 -4.14 -4.86
N VAL A 81 -14.35 -2.94 -4.27
CA VAL A 81 -15.42 -2.68 -3.29
C VAL A 81 -16.81 -2.62 -3.92
N ASN A 82 -16.88 -2.28 -5.22
CA ASN A 82 -18.14 -2.22 -5.98
C ASN A 82 -18.63 -3.59 -6.48
N LEU A 83 -17.80 -4.65 -6.40
CA LEU A 83 -18.24 -6.00 -6.74
C LEU A 83 -19.25 -6.51 -5.69
N GLU A 84 -20.34 -7.11 -6.12
CA GLU A 84 -21.29 -7.79 -5.22
C GLU A 84 -20.60 -8.94 -4.48
N GLN A 85 -19.87 -9.75 -5.22
CA GLN A 85 -19.08 -10.85 -4.69
C GLN A 85 -17.61 -10.71 -5.14
N ILE A 86 -16.70 -10.84 -4.19
CA ILE A 86 -15.27 -10.82 -4.48
C ILE A 86 -14.87 -12.14 -5.12
N PRO A 87 -14.34 -12.17 -6.37
CA PRO A 87 -13.84 -13.38 -6.98
C PRO A 87 -12.70 -14.00 -6.17
N GLU A 88 -12.56 -15.34 -6.27
CA GLU A 88 -11.39 -15.99 -5.69
C GLU A 88 -10.10 -15.45 -6.30
N LYS A 89 -9.05 -15.37 -5.48
CA LYS A 89 -7.73 -14.86 -5.89
C LYS A 89 -7.75 -13.41 -6.38
N SER A 90 -8.65 -12.59 -5.84
CA SER A 90 -8.61 -11.14 -6.05
C SER A 90 -7.43 -10.50 -5.33
N VAL A 91 -6.72 -9.61 -6.03
CA VAL A 91 -5.63 -8.81 -5.50
C VAL A 91 -5.79 -7.34 -5.87
N VAL A 92 -5.55 -6.46 -4.92
CA VAL A 92 -5.36 -5.03 -5.15
C VAL A 92 -3.93 -4.69 -4.80
N ILE A 93 -3.22 -4.05 -5.71
CA ILE A 93 -1.89 -3.51 -5.49
C ILE A 93 -2.07 -2.05 -5.12
N THR A 94 -1.61 -1.63 -3.93
CA THR A 94 -1.67 -0.22 -3.54
C THR A 94 -0.27 0.34 -3.31
N PHE A 95 -0.07 1.61 -3.68
CA PHE A 95 1.15 2.37 -3.40
C PHE A 95 0.77 3.61 -2.61
N ASP A 96 1.48 3.85 -1.51
CA ASP A 96 1.27 5.03 -0.68
C ASP A 96 2.30 6.12 -1.02
N ASP A 97 2.00 7.36 -0.67
CA ASP A 97 2.81 8.58 -0.75
C ASP A 97 2.94 9.22 -2.15
N GLY A 98 2.96 8.44 -3.23
CA GLY A 98 3.08 8.96 -4.59
C GLY A 98 4.52 9.23 -5.05
N TYR A 99 5.45 8.31 -4.77
CA TYR A 99 6.84 8.39 -5.24
C TYR A 99 6.98 8.21 -6.75
N GLU A 100 7.93 8.92 -7.39
CA GLU A 100 8.17 8.87 -8.84
C GLU A 100 8.49 7.45 -9.35
N ASP A 101 9.11 6.62 -8.53
CA ASP A 101 9.43 5.24 -8.90
C ASP A 101 8.20 4.34 -9.12
N ASN A 102 7.03 4.77 -8.68
CA ASN A 102 5.77 4.12 -9.03
C ASN A 102 5.47 4.27 -10.53
N PHE A 103 5.87 5.40 -11.16
CA PHE A 103 5.79 5.60 -12.61
C PHE A 103 6.97 4.97 -13.34
N THR A 104 8.21 5.25 -12.91
CA THR A 104 9.40 4.87 -13.68
C THR A 104 9.71 3.37 -13.59
N ASN A 105 9.40 2.71 -12.49
CA ASN A 105 9.78 1.32 -12.23
C ASN A 105 8.56 0.38 -12.10
N ALA A 106 7.50 0.77 -11.37
CA ALA A 106 6.36 -0.11 -11.18
C ALA A 106 5.39 -0.12 -12.36
N PHE A 107 5.02 1.04 -12.88
CA PHE A 107 4.01 1.15 -13.94
C PHE A 107 4.36 0.39 -15.23
N PRO A 108 5.60 0.41 -15.76
CA PRO A 108 5.96 -0.42 -16.91
C PRO A 108 5.75 -1.92 -16.68
N LEU A 109 6.01 -2.39 -15.45
CA LEU A 109 5.80 -3.79 -15.08
C LEU A 109 4.31 -4.11 -14.92
N LEU A 110 3.52 -3.20 -14.33
CA LEU A 110 2.06 -3.36 -14.25
C LEU A 110 1.47 -3.47 -15.67
N LYS A 111 1.86 -2.60 -16.61
CA LYS A 111 1.47 -2.69 -18.03
C LYS A 111 1.88 -4.02 -18.66
N LYS A 112 3.14 -4.43 -18.49
CA LYS A 112 3.70 -5.68 -19.05
C LYS A 112 2.92 -6.92 -18.63
N TYR A 113 2.50 -6.98 -17.37
CA TYR A 113 1.82 -8.15 -16.81
C TYR A 113 0.30 -8.04 -16.77
N GLY A 114 -0.26 -6.85 -17.09
CA GLY A 114 -1.70 -6.58 -17.12
C GLY A 114 -2.30 -6.47 -15.72
N PHE A 115 -1.58 -5.87 -14.76
CA PHE A 115 -2.06 -5.64 -13.42
C PHE A 115 -2.54 -4.20 -13.22
N LYS A 116 -3.66 -4.05 -12.51
CA LYS A 116 -4.18 -2.78 -12.03
C LYS A 116 -3.60 -2.44 -10.66
N ALA A 117 -3.60 -1.15 -10.31
CA ALA A 117 -3.19 -0.67 -8.99
C ALA A 117 -3.94 0.60 -8.58
N THR A 118 -3.94 0.91 -7.28
CA THR A 118 -4.40 2.18 -6.72
C THR A 118 -3.21 2.91 -6.10
N ILE A 119 -2.98 4.17 -6.44
CA ILE A 119 -1.90 4.99 -5.90
C ILE A 119 -2.50 6.11 -5.06
N TYR A 120 -2.13 6.18 -3.79
CA TYR A 120 -2.53 7.24 -2.87
C TYR A 120 -1.48 8.33 -2.86
N ILE A 121 -1.85 9.53 -3.30
CA ILE A 121 -0.91 10.66 -3.38
C ILE A 121 -1.10 11.63 -2.21
N VAL A 122 0.01 12.05 -1.62
CA VAL A 122 0.07 13.24 -0.77
C VAL A 122 0.01 14.44 -1.69
N LEU A 123 -0.95 15.35 -1.49
CA LEU A 123 -1.14 16.42 -2.47
C LEU A 123 0.00 17.42 -2.48
N ASN A 124 0.48 17.87 -1.30
CA ASN A 124 1.57 18.84 -1.16
C ASN A 124 2.97 18.19 -1.26
N ARG A 125 3.08 17.09 -2.02
CA ARG A 125 4.29 16.28 -2.15
C ARG A 125 5.51 17.02 -2.73
N PHE A 126 5.30 18.09 -3.46
CA PHE A 126 6.39 18.87 -4.06
C PHE A 126 7.04 19.88 -3.10
N GLU A 127 6.36 20.23 -2.03
CA GLU A 127 6.85 21.26 -1.09
C GLU A 127 7.92 20.72 -0.14
N GLN A 128 8.21 19.42 -0.18
CA GLN A 128 9.19 18.72 0.67
C GLN A 128 9.01 18.95 2.18
N ASN A 129 7.83 19.37 2.60
CA ASN A 129 7.47 19.66 3.98
C ASN A 129 6.33 18.78 4.52
N TRP A 130 5.84 17.84 3.71
CA TRP A 130 4.82 16.91 4.13
C TRP A 130 5.31 16.00 5.27
N ALA A 131 4.40 15.60 6.17
CA ALA A 131 4.75 14.91 7.40
C ALA A 131 5.25 13.49 7.12
N THR A 132 6.48 13.18 7.51
CA THR A 132 7.06 11.84 7.48
C THR A 132 7.34 11.31 8.89
N ASP A 133 7.19 12.16 9.91
CA ASP A 133 7.25 11.80 11.32
C ASP A 133 5.84 11.75 11.90
N LYS A 134 5.39 10.54 12.25
CA LYS A 134 4.05 10.26 12.76
C LYS A 134 3.73 10.89 14.12
N ASP A 135 4.76 11.22 14.89
CA ASP A 135 4.60 11.73 16.25
C ASP A 135 4.57 13.25 16.30
N LEU A 136 5.33 13.90 15.42
CA LEU A 136 5.49 15.36 15.38
C LEU A 136 4.71 16.02 14.25
N ASN A 137 4.14 15.28 13.31
CA ASN A 137 3.56 15.79 12.06
C ASN A 137 4.55 16.70 11.30
N GLN A 138 5.83 16.36 11.32
CA GLN A 138 6.92 17.06 10.69
C GLN A 138 7.62 16.22 9.64
N SER A 139 8.35 16.86 8.76
CA SER A 139 9.15 16.18 7.75
C SER A 139 10.42 15.55 8.36
N SER A 140 10.81 14.38 7.84
CA SER A 140 12.15 13.83 8.05
C SER A 140 12.95 13.93 6.75
N ASN A 141 14.19 14.41 6.83
CA ASN A 141 15.00 14.75 5.66
C ASN A 141 15.26 13.59 4.68
N GLU A 142 15.06 12.33 5.06
CA GLU A 142 15.32 11.19 4.15
C GLU A 142 14.21 11.03 3.10
N LEU A 143 12.96 10.88 3.54
CA LEU A 143 11.85 10.58 2.62
C LEU A 143 11.43 11.81 1.80
N ASN A 144 11.58 13.01 2.35
CA ASN A 144 11.26 14.25 1.64
C ASN A 144 12.20 14.55 0.47
N ASN A 145 13.37 13.92 0.42
CA ASN A 145 14.32 14.06 -0.71
C ASN A 145 14.05 13.05 -1.84
N GLU A 146 13.12 12.12 -1.66
CA GLU A 146 12.72 11.22 -2.73
C GLU A 146 11.91 11.97 -3.78
N LYS A 147 12.11 11.60 -5.04
CA LYS A 147 11.33 12.20 -6.13
C LYS A 147 9.88 11.76 -6.08
N MET A 148 8.98 12.70 -6.31
CA MET A 148 7.54 12.47 -6.30
C MET A 148 6.97 12.48 -7.72
N LEU A 149 5.85 11.78 -7.92
CA LEU A 149 5.10 11.74 -9.16
C LEU A 149 4.73 13.15 -9.64
N SER A 150 5.06 13.50 -10.89
CA SER A 150 4.55 14.72 -11.51
C SER A 150 3.08 14.56 -11.91
N ASN A 151 2.39 15.69 -12.15
CA ASN A 151 1.00 15.65 -12.60
C ASN A 151 0.87 15.02 -14.00
N GLU A 152 1.87 15.19 -14.87
CA GLU A 152 1.92 14.59 -16.21
C GLU A 152 2.06 13.07 -16.12
N GLN A 153 2.94 12.57 -15.24
CA GLN A 153 3.10 11.15 -14.98
C GLN A 153 1.80 10.52 -14.45
N ILE A 154 1.13 11.19 -13.53
CA ILE A 154 -0.16 10.75 -13.00
C ILE A 154 -1.22 10.69 -14.10
N LYS A 155 -1.32 11.71 -14.96
CA LYS A 155 -2.25 11.72 -16.10
C LYS A 155 -2.01 10.54 -17.04
N GLU A 156 -0.76 10.27 -17.42
CA GLU A 156 -0.42 9.10 -18.25
C GLU A 156 -0.84 7.78 -17.59
N MET A 157 -0.66 7.65 -16.27
CA MET A 157 -1.08 6.46 -15.55
C MET A 157 -2.62 6.30 -15.53
N ILE A 158 -3.36 7.38 -15.32
CA ILE A 158 -4.83 7.39 -15.37
C ILE A 158 -5.31 6.99 -16.77
N ASP A 159 -4.76 7.61 -17.81
CA ASP A 159 -5.15 7.38 -19.22
C ASP A 159 -4.91 5.92 -19.66
N SER A 160 -4.03 5.20 -19.00
CA SER A 160 -3.81 3.77 -19.25
C SER A 160 -4.99 2.88 -18.87
N GLY A 161 -5.91 3.37 -18.02
CA GLY A 161 -7.01 2.58 -17.45
C GLY A 161 -6.56 1.51 -16.43
N LEU A 162 -5.27 1.47 -16.07
CA LEU A 162 -4.74 0.51 -15.10
C LEU A 162 -4.59 1.08 -13.69
N ILE A 163 -4.52 2.40 -13.56
CA ILE A 163 -4.20 3.07 -12.30
C ILE A 163 -5.36 3.95 -11.84
N GLU A 164 -5.79 3.70 -10.62
CA GLU A 164 -6.67 4.57 -9.85
C GLU A 164 -5.83 5.49 -8.97
N ILE A 165 -6.18 6.76 -8.91
CA ILE A 165 -5.57 7.72 -7.97
C ILE A 165 -6.52 7.94 -6.80
N GLY A 166 -5.99 7.78 -5.60
CA GLY A 166 -6.66 8.08 -4.34
C GLY A 166 -5.92 9.16 -3.54
N SER A 167 -6.58 9.64 -2.51
CA SER A 167 -6.03 10.67 -1.61
C SER A 167 -5.28 10.07 -0.43
N HIS A 168 -4.18 10.74 -0.04
CA HIS A 168 -3.42 10.47 1.19
C HIS A 168 -3.25 11.74 2.03
N THR A 169 -4.30 12.59 2.07
CA THR A 169 -4.38 13.93 2.66
C THR A 169 -3.56 14.99 1.91
N LEU A 170 -3.62 16.24 2.39
CA LEU A 170 -2.76 17.31 1.87
C LEU A 170 -1.29 17.10 2.25
N ASP A 171 -1.02 16.87 3.55
CA ASP A 171 0.31 16.99 4.16
C ASP A 171 0.76 15.69 4.86
N HIS A 172 0.09 14.55 4.61
CA HIS A 172 0.40 13.25 5.23
C HIS A 172 0.40 13.29 6.77
N VAL A 173 -0.63 13.88 7.36
CA VAL A 173 -0.71 14.13 8.81
C VAL A 173 -1.25 12.94 9.61
N ASN A 174 -0.90 12.90 10.90
CA ASN A 174 -1.51 11.97 11.86
C ASN A 174 -2.90 12.49 12.26
N LEU A 175 -3.94 12.03 11.56
CA LEU A 175 -5.31 12.51 11.68
C LEU A 175 -5.85 12.50 13.12
N PRO A 176 -5.72 11.43 13.93
CA PRO A 176 -6.17 11.42 15.32
C PRO A 176 -5.62 12.53 16.21
N LYS A 177 -4.50 13.16 15.83
CA LYS A 177 -3.91 14.27 16.60
C LYS A 177 -4.44 15.65 16.24
N LEU A 178 -5.32 15.75 15.25
CA LEU A 178 -5.86 16.99 14.74
C LEU A 178 -7.25 17.29 15.30
N SER A 179 -7.66 18.57 15.27
CA SER A 179 -9.06 18.96 15.47
C SER A 179 -9.93 18.46 14.31
N ASN A 180 -11.24 18.35 14.50
CA ASN A 180 -12.13 17.89 13.44
C ASN A 180 -12.14 18.85 12.23
N GLU A 181 -12.02 20.15 12.46
CA GLU A 181 -11.92 21.16 11.41
C GLU A 181 -10.69 20.90 10.54
N GLU A 182 -9.55 20.62 11.16
CA GLU A 182 -8.31 20.35 10.44
C GLU A 182 -8.35 18.97 9.73
N LYS A 183 -8.96 17.95 10.33
CA LYS A 183 -9.20 16.65 9.65
C LYS A 183 -10.04 16.86 8.38
N ILE A 184 -11.15 17.63 8.49
CA ILE A 184 -12.00 17.93 7.34
C ILE A 184 -11.19 18.64 6.27
N ARG A 185 -10.42 19.67 6.62
CA ARG A 185 -9.57 20.41 5.68
C ARG A 185 -8.60 19.47 4.94
N GLN A 186 -7.85 18.66 5.67
CA GLN A 186 -6.85 17.74 5.13
C GLN A 186 -7.45 16.70 4.17
N ILE A 187 -8.63 16.19 4.48
CA ILE A 187 -9.29 15.13 3.71
C ILE A 187 -10.09 15.73 2.54
N LYS A 188 -10.84 16.82 2.78
CA LYS A 188 -11.70 17.46 1.78
C LYS A 188 -10.90 18.14 0.68
N GLU A 189 -10.00 19.07 1.06
CA GLU A 189 -9.24 19.82 0.06
C GLU A 189 -8.32 18.92 -0.77
N SER A 190 -7.78 17.84 -0.18
CA SER A 190 -6.99 16.88 -0.97
C SER A 190 -7.83 16.18 -2.04
N LYS A 191 -9.09 15.80 -1.72
CA LYS A 191 -10.02 15.23 -2.68
C LYS A 191 -10.34 16.21 -3.79
N GLU A 192 -10.84 17.39 -3.42
CA GLU A 192 -11.29 18.42 -4.36
C GLU A 192 -10.18 18.82 -5.35
N LYS A 193 -8.96 19.03 -4.85
CA LYS A 193 -7.82 19.37 -5.71
C LYS A 193 -7.35 18.21 -6.60
N ILE A 194 -7.41 16.95 -6.13
CA ILE A 194 -7.13 15.78 -6.99
C ILE A 194 -8.16 15.72 -8.13
N GLU A 195 -9.44 15.90 -7.81
CA GLU A 195 -10.51 15.88 -8.80
C GLU A 195 -10.37 17.03 -9.82
N GLU A 196 -10.04 18.24 -9.35
CA GLU A 196 -9.80 19.41 -10.21
C GLU A 196 -8.59 19.22 -11.13
N ILE A 197 -7.43 18.80 -10.60
CA ILE A 197 -6.17 18.70 -11.36
C ILE A 197 -6.26 17.60 -12.43
N PHE A 198 -6.88 16.47 -12.10
CA PHE A 198 -6.87 15.28 -12.94
C PHE A 198 -8.18 15.03 -13.69
N ASN A 199 -9.23 15.80 -13.42
CA ASN A 199 -10.58 15.63 -13.96
C ASN A 199 -11.11 14.18 -13.79
N ILE A 200 -11.01 13.66 -12.57
CA ILE A 200 -11.46 12.33 -12.16
C ILE A 200 -12.35 12.43 -10.92
N THR A 201 -13.04 11.34 -10.57
CA THR A 201 -13.63 11.18 -9.24
C THR A 201 -12.64 10.48 -8.32
N CYS A 202 -12.28 11.12 -7.21
CA CYS A 202 -11.38 10.54 -6.19
C CYS A 202 -12.19 9.73 -5.18
N ASN A 203 -12.31 8.43 -5.42
CA ASN A 203 -13.15 7.52 -4.64
C ASN A 203 -12.42 6.86 -3.46
N SER A 204 -11.09 6.76 -3.53
CA SER A 204 -10.27 5.97 -2.60
C SER A 204 -9.44 6.86 -1.69
N PHE A 205 -9.36 6.47 -0.43
CA PHE A 205 -8.57 7.16 0.60
C PHE A 205 -7.60 6.19 1.29
N ALA A 206 -6.44 6.67 1.73
CA ALA A 206 -5.58 5.94 2.66
C ALA A 206 -5.27 6.81 3.88
N TYR A 207 -5.43 6.24 5.09
CA TYR A 207 -5.07 6.95 6.32
C TYR A 207 -3.55 7.03 6.47
N PRO A 208 -2.94 8.24 6.56
CA PRO A 208 -1.51 8.37 6.75
C PRO A 208 -1.02 7.61 7.99
N PHE A 209 0.10 6.92 7.85
CA PHE A 209 0.65 5.99 8.86
C PHE A 209 -0.29 4.84 9.24
N GLY A 210 -1.49 4.77 8.67
CA GLY A 210 -2.58 3.88 9.05
C GLY A 210 -3.30 4.31 10.34
N PHE A 211 -3.12 5.55 10.78
CA PHE A 211 -3.78 6.08 11.99
C PHE A 211 -5.11 6.73 11.65
N PHE A 212 -6.14 6.28 12.29
CA PHE A 212 -7.50 6.79 12.16
C PHE A 212 -8.25 6.65 13.50
N ASP A 213 -9.30 7.43 13.65
CA ASP A 213 -10.28 7.37 14.72
C ASP A 213 -11.70 7.39 14.11
N LYS A 214 -12.72 7.29 14.96
CA LYS A 214 -14.11 7.28 14.50
C LYS A 214 -14.48 8.54 13.71
N ASP A 215 -13.96 9.68 14.14
CA ASP A 215 -14.22 10.97 13.46
C ASP A 215 -13.60 10.98 12.07
N SER A 216 -12.35 10.53 11.93
CA SER A 216 -11.68 10.42 10.62
C SER A 216 -12.45 9.51 9.67
N VAL A 217 -12.93 8.35 10.15
CA VAL A 217 -13.73 7.42 9.34
C VAL A 217 -15.02 8.08 8.89
N LYS A 218 -15.74 8.73 9.81
CA LYS A 218 -16.99 9.44 9.50
C LYS A 218 -16.77 10.58 8.50
N ILE A 219 -15.71 11.36 8.66
CA ILE A 219 -15.37 12.47 7.73
C ILE A 219 -15.10 11.92 6.32
N VAL A 220 -14.35 10.83 6.20
CA VAL A 220 -14.07 10.18 4.89
C VAL A 220 -15.38 9.72 4.23
N GLU A 221 -16.30 9.13 4.99
CA GLU A 221 -17.61 8.70 4.50
C GLU A 221 -18.48 9.91 4.11
N ASP A 222 -18.60 10.92 4.97
CA ASP A 222 -19.41 12.13 4.74
C ASP A 222 -18.93 12.93 3.51
N LEU A 223 -17.62 12.85 3.17
CA LEU A 223 -17.03 13.47 2.00
C LEU A 223 -17.13 12.61 0.72
N SER A 224 -17.98 11.58 0.74
CA SER A 224 -18.30 10.75 -0.43
C SER A 224 -17.10 10.01 -1.02
N TYR A 225 -16.12 9.63 -0.22
CA TYR A 225 -15.24 8.55 -0.60
C TYR A 225 -16.03 7.22 -0.55
N THR A 226 -15.68 6.26 -1.38
CA THR A 226 -16.36 4.94 -1.41
C THR A 226 -15.60 3.89 -0.61
N ASN A 227 -14.34 4.16 -0.34
CA ASN A 227 -13.47 3.23 0.37
C ASN A 227 -12.26 3.93 1.02
N ALA A 228 -11.72 3.28 2.07
CA ALA A 228 -10.48 3.72 2.69
C ALA A 228 -9.65 2.52 3.21
N THR A 229 -8.32 2.64 3.08
CA THR A 229 -7.38 1.62 3.54
C THR A 229 -6.63 2.03 4.79
N THR A 230 -6.35 1.03 5.63
CA THR A 230 -5.58 1.15 6.85
C THR A 230 -4.25 0.38 6.76
N THR A 231 -3.46 0.39 7.83
CA THR A 231 -2.32 -0.53 8.00
C THR A 231 -2.64 -1.73 8.88
N VAL A 232 -3.92 -1.92 9.23
CA VAL A 232 -4.37 -3.13 9.91
C VAL A 232 -4.02 -4.34 9.05
N ASN A 233 -3.34 -5.29 9.67
CA ASN A 233 -2.79 -6.43 8.95
C ASN A 233 -3.84 -7.52 8.73
N GLY A 234 -4.13 -7.86 7.49
CA GLY A 234 -5.11 -8.90 7.18
C GLY A 234 -5.52 -8.95 5.71
N VAL A 235 -6.50 -9.80 5.44
CA VAL A 235 -7.20 -9.88 4.16
C VAL A 235 -8.52 -9.13 4.24
N PHE A 236 -9.00 -8.62 3.14
CA PHE A 236 -10.28 -7.94 3.10
C PHE A 236 -11.42 -8.97 2.96
N ASP A 237 -12.22 -8.99 4.00
CA ASP A 237 -13.47 -9.76 4.12
C ASP A 237 -14.61 -8.75 4.31
N LYS A 238 -15.48 -8.59 3.31
CA LYS A 238 -16.61 -7.65 3.33
C LYS A 238 -17.62 -7.91 4.46
N THR A 239 -17.64 -9.12 5.00
CA THR A 239 -18.53 -9.46 6.13
C THR A 239 -17.98 -9.00 7.46
N LYS A 240 -16.68 -8.69 7.52
CA LYS A 240 -15.96 -8.35 8.75
C LYS A 240 -15.52 -6.89 8.81
N TYR A 241 -15.16 -6.30 7.69
CA TYR A 241 -14.61 -4.95 7.62
C TYR A 241 -15.54 -4.04 6.81
N SER A 242 -15.69 -2.81 7.25
CA SER A 242 -16.32 -1.78 6.44
C SER A 242 -15.43 -1.41 5.24
N ASN A 243 -16.02 -0.81 4.21
CA ASN A 243 -15.24 -0.29 3.09
C ASN A 243 -14.29 0.86 3.50
N PHE A 244 -14.47 1.45 4.68
CA PHE A 244 -13.65 2.55 5.18
C PHE A 244 -12.55 2.14 6.17
N GLU A 245 -12.40 0.82 6.40
CA GLU A 245 -11.38 0.26 7.30
C GLU A 245 -10.70 -0.98 6.69
N ILE A 246 -10.41 -0.93 5.40
CA ILE A 246 -9.88 -2.07 4.64
C ILE A 246 -8.47 -2.42 5.12
N PRO A 247 -8.25 -3.67 5.61
CA PRO A 247 -6.94 -4.13 6.04
C PRO A 247 -6.02 -4.39 4.86
N ARG A 248 -4.71 -4.24 5.07
CA ARG A 248 -3.71 -4.46 4.02
C ARG A 248 -2.58 -5.37 4.47
N ILE A 249 -1.95 -6.03 3.52
CA ILE A 249 -0.73 -6.81 3.70
C ILE A 249 0.46 -5.95 3.28
N MET A 250 1.26 -5.48 4.23
CA MET A 250 2.46 -4.70 3.94
C MET A 250 3.51 -5.54 3.23
N ILE A 251 4.02 -5.08 2.09
CA ILE A 251 5.12 -5.69 1.37
C ILE A 251 6.41 -4.89 1.65
N SER A 252 7.34 -5.55 2.32
CA SER A 252 8.58 -4.90 2.76
C SER A 252 9.75 -5.21 1.83
N GLY A 253 10.53 -4.19 1.49
CA GLY A 253 11.76 -4.34 0.71
C GLY A 253 12.85 -5.23 1.35
N ARG A 254 12.72 -5.55 2.64
CA ARG A 254 13.62 -6.49 3.34
C ARG A 254 13.24 -7.97 3.15
N GLN A 255 12.25 -8.26 2.31
CA GLN A 255 11.68 -9.59 2.14
C GLN A 255 11.68 -9.97 0.66
N GLY A 256 12.19 -11.18 0.35
CA GLY A 256 12.17 -11.72 -1.01
C GLY A 256 10.87 -12.48 -1.33
N LEU A 257 10.83 -13.06 -2.53
CA LEU A 257 9.66 -13.74 -3.10
C LEU A 257 9.07 -14.84 -2.19
N PHE A 258 9.90 -15.64 -1.49
CA PHE A 258 9.40 -16.66 -0.58
C PHE A 258 8.53 -16.08 0.55
N SER A 259 8.99 -14.98 1.15
CA SER A 259 8.21 -14.27 2.17
C SER A 259 6.90 -13.68 1.62
N PHE A 260 6.93 -13.15 0.39
CA PHE A 260 5.75 -12.69 -0.32
C PHE A 260 4.72 -13.84 -0.51
N ILE A 261 5.16 -14.99 -1.00
CA ILE A 261 4.30 -16.16 -1.20
C ILE A 261 3.63 -16.59 0.12
N LEU A 262 4.39 -16.61 1.22
CA LEU A 262 3.83 -16.93 2.53
C LEU A 262 2.78 -15.89 2.97
N LYS A 263 3.01 -14.61 2.76
CA LYS A 263 2.03 -13.57 3.05
C LYS A 263 0.75 -13.76 2.24
N MET A 264 0.87 -14.05 0.95
CA MET A 264 -0.28 -14.33 0.09
C MET A 264 -1.08 -15.54 0.58
N LYS A 265 -0.41 -16.61 1.02
CA LYS A 265 -1.06 -17.82 1.55
C LYS A 265 -1.66 -17.61 2.95
N LYS A 266 -0.98 -16.88 3.81
CA LYS A 266 -1.38 -16.69 5.22
C LYS A 266 -2.28 -15.45 5.41
N GLY A 267 -2.40 -14.60 4.41
CA GLY A 267 -3.22 -13.39 4.45
C GLY A 267 -2.79 -12.35 5.49
N ARG A 268 -1.49 -12.27 5.79
CA ARG A 268 -0.95 -11.38 6.82
C ARG A 268 0.56 -11.19 6.75
N ASN A 269 1.08 -10.21 7.49
CA ASN A 269 2.50 -9.86 7.51
C ASN A 269 3.40 -10.86 8.24
N ARG A 270 2.91 -11.58 9.22
CA ARG A 270 3.58 -12.69 9.94
C ARG A 270 2.55 -13.54 10.70
#